data_6d6944d9d66ffbd83d01ef18730452e9
#
_entry.id   6d6944d9d66ffbd83d01ef18730452e9
#
_cell.length_a   1.000
_cell.length_b   1.000
_cell.length_c   1.000
_cell.angle_alpha   90.00
_cell.angle_beta   90.00
_cell.angle_gamma   90.00
#
_symmetry.space_group_name_H-M   'P 1'
#
loop_
_entity.id
_entity.type
_entity.pdbx_description
1 polymer ?
#
loop_
_entity_poly.entity_id
_entity_poly.type
_entity_poly.pdbx_seq_one_letter_code
_entity_poly.pdbx_strand_id
1 'polypeptide(L)'
;NCGLPYYIGGVITDKEELTLQTPESFWRRFRVDMRVRHEVTAIHPAEKTVDVRNLATGETFTESYDKLVLSPGARPTQPALPGVGIDRLFTLRTVEDTLKIREFIEQHHPRSAVLAGGGFIGVELMENLRELGIDVTVVQRPRQLLNPLDADMAAFLHAKLRQKGVRLHLGCTVEGFAANGDRVNVLLKDEAPLTADMVVLAIGVTPDTGLAKAAGLELGIKGSILVNDRMETSAPDIYAVGDAVQVKHFVTGQDTLLSLAGPANKQGRIAADNICGGDSRYPGSQGSSVIKVFDMTIATTGVNEKTAKQAGIDCDKVYLSPMSHAGYYPGGKVMTLKVVFEKGTYRLLGAQIVGYEGVDKRIDVLATAIHAGLSALQLKDLDLAYAPPYSSAKDPVNMAGFMIENLSHRLVEQFFPEDVDALPRDGSVTLLDVRTPGEYADGHAEGFVNLPVDDLRERLREVPVGKPVYVICQSGLRSYIACRILAQQGFKCYNLSGGWRLYEAVVRDRTAAQEAWPCGMEK
;
A
#
# COMPACT_ATOMS: atom_id res chain seq x y z
N ASN A 1 2.72 -5.03 -17.26
CA ASN A 1 1.45 -5.72 -17.09
C ASN A 1 1.27 -6.16 -15.64
N CYS A 2 0.16 -5.82 -15.00
CA CYS A 2 -0.15 -6.18 -13.61
C CYS A 2 -0.72 -7.61 -13.47
N GLY A 3 -0.98 -8.31 -14.60
CA GLY A 3 -1.47 -9.71 -14.61
C GLY A 3 -0.43 -10.77 -14.31
N LEU A 4 0.85 -10.42 -14.24
CA LEU A 4 1.95 -11.39 -14.16
C LEU A 4 1.87 -12.34 -12.96
N PRO A 5 1.68 -11.88 -11.71
CA PRO A 5 1.53 -12.78 -10.56
C PRO A 5 0.29 -13.69 -10.68
N TYR A 6 -0.80 -13.17 -11.24
CA TYR A 6 -2.06 -13.90 -11.42
C TYR A 6 -1.96 -15.00 -12.49
N TYR A 7 -1.13 -14.81 -13.52
CA TYR A 7 -0.82 -15.87 -14.48
C TYR A 7 0.02 -16.98 -13.82
N ILE A 8 0.99 -16.63 -12.99
CA ILE A 8 1.78 -17.61 -12.24
C ILE A 8 0.85 -18.47 -11.37
N GLY A 9 -0.11 -17.86 -10.69
CA GLY A 9 -1.10 -18.55 -9.84
C GLY A 9 -2.20 -19.30 -10.59
N GLY A 10 -2.30 -19.14 -11.92
CA GLY A 10 -3.33 -19.77 -12.73
C GLY A 10 -4.71 -19.10 -12.66
N VAL A 11 -4.80 -17.89 -12.13
CA VAL A 11 -6.02 -17.05 -12.18
C VAL A 11 -6.24 -16.55 -13.62
N ILE A 12 -5.18 -16.09 -14.26
CA ILE A 12 -5.13 -15.87 -15.71
C ILE A 12 -4.55 -17.14 -16.32
N THR A 13 -5.26 -17.78 -17.22
CA THR A 13 -4.89 -19.08 -17.78
C THR A 13 -4.31 -18.98 -19.19
N ASP A 14 -4.68 -17.97 -19.95
CA ASP A 14 -4.20 -17.74 -21.30
C ASP A 14 -3.02 -16.75 -21.29
N LYS A 15 -1.85 -17.18 -21.78
CA LYS A 15 -0.68 -16.30 -21.89
C LYS A 15 -0.87 -15.14 -22.87
N GLU A 16 -1.75 -15.28 -23.85
CA GLU A 16 -2.04 -14.23 -24.83
C GLU A 16 -2.69 -13.01 -24.15
N GLU A 17 -3.41 -13.22 -23.05
CA GLU A 17 -3.96 -12.15 -22.22
C GLU A 17 -2.89 -11.31 -21.50
N LEU A 18 -1.67 -11.79 -21.43
CA LEU A 18 -0.55 -10.99 -20.92
C LEU A 18 -0.06 -9.92 -21.92
N THR A 19 -0.44 -10.05 -23.20
CA THR A 19 -0.05 -9.13 -24.28
C THR A 19 -1.28 -8.50 -24.90
N LEU A 20 -1.67 -7.31 -24.43
CA LEU A 20 -2.91 -6.64 -24.82
C LEU A 20 -2.93 -6.13 -26.26
N GLN A 21 -1.76 -5.92 -26.86
CA GLN A 21 -1.61 -5.36 -28.21
C GLN A 21 -0.48 -6.08 -28.94
N THR A 22 -0.60 -6.19 -30.27
CA THR A 22 0.44 -6.69 -31.15
C THR A 22 0.89 -5.61 -32.13
N PRO A 23 2.07 -5.73 -32.77
CA PRO A 23 2.52 -4.82 -33.82
C PRO A 23 1.45 -4.61 -34.92
N GLU A 24 0.82 -5.70 -35.36
CA GLU A 24 -0.21 -5.67 -36.40
C GLU A 24 -1.46 -4.89 -35.94
N SER A 25 -1.87 -5.07 -34.67
CA SER A 25 -3.02 -4.36 -34.11
C SER A 25 -2.76 -2.85 -34.00
N PHE A 26 -1.52 -2.46 -33.61
CA PHE A 26 -1.10 -1.05 -33.56
C PHE A 26 -1.05 -0.44 -34.95
N TRP A 27 -0.47 -1.12 -35.92
CA TRP A 27 -0.45 -0.62 -37.30
C TRP A 27 -1.85 -0.46 -37.87
N ARG A 28 -2.68 -1.47 -37.73
CA ARG A 28 -4.05 -1.47 -38.29
C ARG A 28 -4.90 -0.36 -37.69
N ARG A 29 -4.82 -0.13 -36.36
CA ARG A 29 -5.67 0.81 -35.65
C ARG A 29 -5.11 2.22 -35.63
N PHE A 30 -3.83 2.38 -35.38
CA PHE A 30 -3.19 3.67 -35.10
C PHE A 30 -2.16 4.10 -36.15
N ARG A 31 -1.80 3.24 -37.10
CA ARG A 31 -0.69 3.47 -38.05
C ARG A 31 0.64 3.73 -37.36
N VAL A 32 0.87 3.09 -36.22
CA VAL A 32 2.15 3.11 -35.51
C VAL A 32 2.99 1.92 -35.94
N ASP A 33 4.20 2.18 -36.44
CA ASP A 33 5.21 1.16 -36.78
C ASP A 33 5.87 0.69 -35.48
N MET A 34 5.46 -0.48 -34.98
CA MET A 34 5.91 -1.08 -33.74
C MET A 34 6.99 -2.11 -34.02
N ARG A 35 8.25 -1.75 -33.77
CA ARG A 35 9.42 -2.59 -34.03
C ARG A 35 9.82 -3.36 -32.77
N VAL A 36 9.26 -4.54 -32.60
CA VAL A 36 9.66 -5.48 -31.53
C VAL A 36 11.05 -6.08 -31.82
N ARG A 37 11.78 -6.51 -30.79
CA ARG A 37 13.15 -7.02 -30.88
C ARG A 37 14.13 -6.04 -31.52
N HIS A 38 13.87 -4.76 -31.37
CA HIS A 38 14.77 -3.67 -31.72
C HIS A 38 15.19 -2.94 -30.44
N GLU A 39 16.48 -2.88 -30.20
CA GLU A 39 17.05 -2.25 -29.01
C GLU A 39 17.70 -0.92 -29.42
N VAL A 40 17.27 0.18 -28.79
CA VAL A 40 18.00 1.45 -28.88
C VAL A 40 19.26 1.35 -28.04
N THR A 41 20.42 1.53 -28.65
CA THR A 41 21.73 1.37 -28.01
C THR A 41 22.40 2.70 -27.67
N ALA A 42 22.05 3.77 -28.35
CA ALA A 42 22.51 5.13 -28.07
C ALA A 42 21.48 6.19 -28.50
N ILE A 43 21.56 7.35 -27.88
CA ILE A 43 20.76 8.54 -28.21
C ILE A 43 21.73 9.68 -28.43
N HIS A 44 21.58 10.40 -29.56
CA HIS A 44 22.39 11.53 -29.97
C HIS A 44 21.51 12.81 -30.04
N PRO A 45 21.36 13.55 -28.91
CA PRO A 45 20.41 14.67 -28.83
C PRO A 45 20.72 15.81 -29.81
N ALA A 46 21.99 16.10 -30.06
CA ALA A 46 22.41 17.19 -30.95
C ALA A 46 22.06 16.90 -32.42
N GLU A 47 22.22 15.65 -32.84
CA GLU A 47 21.94 15.16 -34.19
C GLU A 47 20.46 14.73 -34.37
N LYS A 48 19.71 14.67 -33.29
CA LYS A 48 18.33 14.12 -33.25
C LYS A 48 18.26 12.73 -33.87
N THR A 49 19.13 11.82 -33.45
CA THR A 49 19.18 10.44 -33.92
C THR A 49 19.27 9.45 -32.74
N VAL A 50 18.90 8.22 -33.02
CA VAL A 50 19.11 7.05 -32.13
C VAL A 50 19.77 5.92 -32.92
N ASP A 51 20.69 5.22 -32.28
CA ASP A 51 21.24 3.97 -32.83
C ASP A 51 20.39 2.80 -32.38
N VAL A 52 20.04 1.95 -33.32
CA VAL A 52 19.13 0.81 -33.10
C VAL A 52 19.82 -0.47 -33.56
N ARG A 53 19.69 -1.52 -32.74
CA ARG A 53 20.13 -2.87 -33.05
C ARG A 53 18.93 -3.80 -33.20
N ASN A 54 18.81 -4.47 -34.34
CA ASN A 54 17.86 -5.55 -34.54
C ASN A 54 18.39 -6.81 -33.83
N LEU A 55 17.71 -7.25 -32.77
CA LEU A 55 18.13 -8.40 -31.97
C LEU A 55 17.92 -9.77 -32.68
N ALA A 56 17.17 -9.80 -33.79
CA ALA A 56 16.98 -11.00 -34.58
C ALA A 56 18.10 -11.21 -35.61
N THR A 57 18.59 -10.13 -36.22
CA THR A 57 19.58 -10.19 -37.30
C THR A 57 20.98 -9.74 -36.84
N GLY A 58 21.07 -8.97 -35.73
CA GLY A 58 22.30 -8.33 -35.28
C GLY A 58 22.62 -7.05 -36.03
N GLU A 59 21.83 -6.66 -37.03
CA GLU A 59 22.02 -5.46 -37.81
C GLU A 59 21.87 -4.19 -36.96
N THR A 60 22.70 -3.19 -37.17
CA THR A 60 22.62 -1.88 -36.54
C THR A 60 22.36 -0.79 -37.58
N PHE A 61 21.51 0.17 -37.23
CA PHE A 61 21.20 1.32 -38.08
C PHE A 61 20.91 2.54 -37.21
N THR A 62 20.92 3.72 -37.82
CA THR A 62 20.60 4.99 -37.17
C THR A 62 19.25 5.48 -37.67
N GLU A 63 18.35 5.86 -36.74
CA GLU A 63 17.04 6.43 -37.04
C GLU A 63 17.01 7.90 -36.58
N SER A 64 16.43 8.79 -37.37
CA SER A 64 16.25 10.21 -37.00
C SER A 64 14.88 10.43 -36.36
N TYR A 65 14.76 11.46 -35.53
CA TYR A 65 13.48 11.84 -34.91
C TYR A 65 13.27 13.36 -34.92
N ASP A 66 12.02 13.79 -35.01
CA ASP A 66 11.59 15.15 -34.69
C ASP A 66 11.36 15.33 -33.20
N LYS A 67 10.71 14.36 -32.58
CA LYS A 67 10.45 14.25 -31.14
C LYS A 67 10.73 12.83 -30.66
N LEU A 68 11.33 12.72 -29.48
CA LEU A 68 11.65 11.43 -28.84
C LEU A 68 10.94 11.30 -27.51
N VAL A 69 10.31 10.17 -27.26
CA VAL A 69 9.71 9.84 -25.94
C VAL A 69 10.46 8.66 -25.34
N LEU A 70 11.02 8.84 -24.15
CA LEU A 70 11.68 7.80 -23.38
C LEU A 70 10.68 7.19 -22.39
N SER A 71 10.35 5.92 -22.57
CA SER A 71 9.52 5.15 -21.63
C SER A 71 10.17 3.82 -21.25
N PRO A 72 11.44 3.81 -20.79
CA PRO A 72 12.19 2.57 -20.57
C PRO A 72 11.69 1.81 -19.32
N GLY A 73 10.86 2.44 -18.51
CA GLY A 73 10.34 1.86 -17.28
C GLY A 73 11.41 1.67 -16.21
N ALA A 74 11.29 0.57 -15.47
CA ALA A 74 12.21 0.22 -14.41
C ALA A 74 12.53 -1.28 -14.47
N ARG A 75 13.69 -1.66 -13.98
CA ARG A 75 14.15 -3.05 -13.87
C ARG A 75 14.08 -3.52 -12.41
N PRO A 76 13.97 -4.83 -12.14
CA PRO A 76 14.10 -5.35 -10.79
C PRO A 76 15.39 -4.89 -10.15
N THR A 77 15.31 -4.42 -8.91
CA THR A 77 16.52 -4.09 -8.16
C THR A 77 17.27 -5.38 -7.85
N GLN A 78 18.50 -5.48 -8.33
CA GLN A 78 19.40 -6.58 -7.99
C GLN A 78 20.40 -6.09 -6.93
N PRO A 79 20.38 -6.67 -5.73
CA PRO A 79 21.34 -6.30 -4.70
C PRO A 79 22.73 -6.85 -5.04
N ALA A 80 23.77 -6.15 -4.67
CA ALA A 80 25.15 -6.65 -4.77
C ALA A 80 25.42 -7.66 -3.65
N LEU A 81 24.73 -8.79 -3.68
CA LEU A 81 24.83 -9.86 -2.69
C LEU A 81 25.47 -11.11 -3.31
N PRO A 82 26.23 -11.91 -2.53
CA PRO A 82 26.72 -13.19 -2.96
C PRO A 82 25.58 -14.12 -3.43
N GLY A 83 25.79 -14.84 -4.53
CA GLY A 83 24.86 -15.83 -5.04
C GLY A 83 23.66 -15.27 -5.81
N VAL A 84 23.60 -13.97 -6.09
CA VAL A 84 22.63 -13.43 -7.06
C VAL A 84 22.93 -13.99 -8.45
N GLY A 85 21.93 -14.64 -9.07
CA GLY A 85 22.08 -15.28 -10.38
C GLY A 85 22.31 -16.81 -10.32
N ILE A 86 22.24 -17.43 -9.14
CA ILE A 86 22.19 -18.90 -9.06
C ILE A 86 20.86 -19.42 -9.61
N ASP A 87 20.85 -20.68 -10.03
CA ASP A 87 19.63 -21.36 -10.43
C ASP A 87 18.56 -21.33 -9.32
N ARG A 88 17.26 -21.28 -9.73
CA ARG A 88 16.09 -21.24 -8.83
C ARG A 88 15.91 -19.92 -8.08
N LEU A 89 16.69 -18.89 -8.42
CA LEU A 89 16.52 -17.54 -7.95
C LEU A 89 15.98 -16.67 -9.09
N PHE A 90 14.79 -16.13 -8.90
CA PHE A 90 14.02 -15.42 -9.92
C PHE A 90 13.80 -13.96 -9.56
N THR A 91 13.52 -13.15 -10.57
CA THR A 91 12.89 -11.83 -10.47
C THR A 91 11.55 -11.87 -11.20
N LEU A 92 10.68 -10.92 -10.94
CA LEU A 92 9.38 -10.80 -11.61
C LEU A 92 9.15 -9.36 -12.08
N ARG A 93 9.22 -9.16 -13.41
CA ARG A 93 8.96 -7.85 -14.02
C ARG A 93 8.37 -7.95 -15.42
N THR A 94 8.80 -8.93 -16.21
CA THR A 94 8.43 -9.09 -17.61
C THR A 94 7.56 -10.32 -17.82
N VAL A 95 6.99 -10.45 -19.02
CA VAL A 95 6.27 -11.68 -19.42
C VAL A 95 7.22 -12.86 -19.43
N GLU A 96 8.46 -12.68 -19.88
CA GLU A 96 9.50 -13.71 -19.91
C GLU A 96 9.85 -14.20 -18.50
N ASP A 97 9.97 -13.30 -17.51
CA ASP A 97 10.17 -13.70 -16.11
C ASP A 97 9.01 -14.56 -15.62
N THR A 98 7.79 -14.15 -15.95
CA THR A 98 6.56 -14.85 -15.58
C THR A 98 6.52 -16.27 -16.16
N LEU A 99 6.82 -16.39 -17.46
CA LEU A 99 6.85 -17.69 -18.15
C LEU A 99 7.93 -18.62 -17.56
N LYS A 100 9.12 -18.09 -17.25
CA LYS A 100 10.19 -18.85 -16.58
C LYS A 100 9.76 -19.37 -15.21
N ILE A 101 9.13 -18.52 -14.38
CA ILE A 101 8.64 -18.93 -13.06
C ILE A 101 7.55 -19.99 -13.21
N ARG A 102 6.59 -19.80 -14.12
CA ARG A 102 5.51 -20.74 -14.36
C ARG A 102 6.03 -22.07 -14.85
N GLU A 103 6.92 -22.10 -15.84
CA GLU A 103 7.58 -23.29 -16.36
C GLU A 103 8.35 -24.04 -15.26
N PHE A 104 9.10 -23.31 -14.42
CA PHE A 104 9.80 -23.89 -13.29
C PHE A 104 8.83 -24.60 -12.32
N ILE A 105 7.70 -23.95 -11.98
CA ILE A 105 6.70 -24.54 -11.09
C ILE A 105 6.10 -25.82 -11.71
N GLU A 106 5.80 -25.81 -13.00
CA GLU A 106 5.21 -26.96 -13.71
C GLU A 106 6.19 -28.14 -13.87
N GLN A 107 7.48 -27.86 -14.07
CA GLN A 107 8.49 -28.90 -14.25
C GLN A 107 9.02 -29.48 -12.94
N HIS A 108 9.19 -28.64 -11.91
CA HIS A 108 9.90 -29.05 -10.70
C HIS A 108 8.98 -29.23 -9.47
N HIS A 109 7.71 -28.82 -9.56
CA HIS A 109 6.72 -28.94 -8.48
C HIS A 109 7.26 -28.50 -7.11
N PRO A 110 7.77 -27.25 -6.97
CA PRO A 110 8.37 -26.77 -5.73
C PRO A 110 7.34 -26.82 -4.60
N ARG A 111 7.77 -27.24 -3.42
CA ARG A 111 6.94 -27.27 -2.21
C ARG A 111 7.12 -26.05 -1.33
N SER A 112 8.21 -25.32 -1.53
CA SER A 112 8.57 -24.16 -0.71
C SER A 112 9.16 -23.03 -1.55
N ALA A 113 8.80 -21.80 -1.18
CA ALA A 113 9.33 -20.57 -1.79
C ALA A 113 9.72 -19.55 -0.72
N VAL A 114 10.83 -18.86 -0.95
CA VAL A 114 11.18 -17.66 -0.17
C VAL A 114 11.01 -16.44 -1.07
N LEU A 115 10.24 -15.46 -0.59
CA LEU A 115 10.10 -14.16 -1.22
C LEU A 115 10.94 -13.13 -0.45
N ALA A 116 11.94 -12.57 -1.11
CA ALA A 116 12.72 -11.47 -0.56
C ALA A 116 12.07 -10.15 -1.00
N GLY A 117 11.33 -9.52 -0.08
CA GLY A 117 10.59 -8.28 -0.32
C GLY A 117 9.07 -8.41 -0.23
N GLY A 118 8.44 -7.47 0.47
CA GLY A 118 7.01 -7.42 0.77
C GLY A 118 6.33 -6.15 0.22
N GLY A 119 6.71 -5.72 -0.99
CA GLY A 119 5.98 -4.72 -1.77
C GLY A 119 4.78 -5.32 -2.51
N PHE A 120 4.12 -4.54 -3.37
CA PHE A 120 2.92 -4.99 -4.12
C PHE A 120 3.17 -6.30 -4.89
N ILE A 121 4.22 -6.37 -5.69
CA ILE A 121 4.57 -7.58 -6.46
C ILE A 121 4.79 -8.79 -5.54
N GLY A 122 5.52 -8.58 -4.42
CA GLY A 122 5.79 -9.64 -3.46
C GLY A 122 4.52 -10.17 -2.79
N VAL A 123 3.59 -9.28 -2.41
CA VAL A 123 2.32 -9.67 -1.77
C VAL A 123 1.38 -10.37 -2.75
N GLU A 124 1.26 -9.90 -4.00
CA GLU A 124 0.46 -10.57 -5.03
C GLU A 124 1.02 -11.95 -5.40
N LEU A 125 2.35 -12.06 -5.54
CA LEU A 125 2.98 -13.34 -5.84
C LEU A 125 2.84 -14.32 -4.67
N MET A 126 2.96 -13.86 -3.44
CA MET A 126 2.79 -14.62 -2.20
C MET A 126 1.42 -15.31 -2.15
N GLU A 127 0.34 -14.56 -2.41
CA GLU A 127 -1.01 -15.11 -2.51
C GLU A 127 -1.08 -16.22 -3.57
N ASN A 128 -0.62 -15.91 -4.78
CA ASN A 128 -0.71 -16.80 -5.92
C ASN A 128 0.09 -18.11 -5.72
N LEU A 129 1.30 -18.04 -5.15
CA LEU A 129 2.08 -19.22 -4.82
C LEU A 129 1.42 -20.04 -3.70
N ARG A 130 0.85 -19.36 -2.69
CA ARG A 130 0.16 -20.05 -1.60
C ARG A 130 -1.11 -20.79 -2.08
N GLU A 131 -1.88 -20.19 -2.99
CA GLU A 131 -3.05 -20.83 -3.62
C GLU A 131 -2.67 -22.05 -4.49
N LEU A 132 -1.45 -22.11 -5.03
CA LEU A 132 -0.89 -23.30 -5.67
C LEU A 132 -0.44 -24.39 -4.66
N GLY A 133 -0.59 -24.17 -3.36
CA GLY A 133 -0.17 -25.11 -2.31
C GLY A 133 1.32 -25.04 -1.94
N ILE A 134 2.04 -24.05 -2.42
CA ILE A 134 3.47 -23.85 -2.10
C ILE A 134 3.57 -23.16 -0.73
N ASP A 135 4.45 -23.66 0.15
CA ASP A 135 4.74 -23.05 1.43
C ASP A 135 5.59 -21.79 1.24
N VAL A 136 5.02 -20.65 1.60
CA VAL A 136 5.64 -19.34 1.36
C VAL A 136 6.23 -18.76 2.64
N THR A 137 7.48 -18.33 2.56
CA THR A 137 8.15 -17.53 3.59
C THR A 137 8.56 -16.20 2.99
N VAL A 138 8.22 -15.09 3.67
CA VAL A 138 8.61 -13.74 3.26
C VAL A 138 9.71 -13.22 4.16
N VAL A 139 10.77 -12.70 3.57
CA VAL A 139 11.83 -11.98 4.27
C VAL A 139 11.76 -10.52 3.89
N GLN A 140 11.60 -9.64 4.88
CA GLN A 140 11.45 -8.21 4.67
C GLN A 140 12.32 -7.41 5.63
N ARG A 141 13.16 -6.51 5.10
CA ARG A 141 14.05 -5.67 5.92
C ARG A 141 13.31 -4.69 6.84
N PRO A 142 12.30 -3.94 6.40
CA PRO A 142 11.39 -3.25 7.32
C PRO A 142 10.59 -4.24 8.20
N ARG A 143 10.11 -3.76 9.35
CA ARG A 143 9.22 -4.55 10.23
C ARG A 143 7.77 -4.61 9.75
N GLN A 144 7.50 -4.22 8.50
CA GLN A 144 6.17 -4.26 7.89
C GLN A 144 6.25 -4.55 6.40
N LEU A 145 5.17 -5.11 5.86
CA LEU A 145 4.89 -5.21 4.44
C LEU A 145 4.15 -3.95 3.97
N LEU A 146 4.12 -3.71 2.63
CA LEU A 146 3.42 -2.59 2.00
C LEU A 146 3.73 -1.23 2.66
N ASN A 147 4.89 -0.67 2.36
CA ASN A 147 5.35 0.63 2.89
C ASN A 147 4.35 1.81 2.80
N PRO A 148 3.38 1.86 1.86
CA PRO A 148 2.34 2.89 1.87
C PRO A 148 1.38 2.82 3.07
N LEU A 149 1.27 1.68 3.74
CA LEU A 149 0.55 1.57 5.02
C LEU A 149 1.39 2.12 6.17
N ASP A 150 0.73 2.57 7.23
CA ASP A 150 1.35 2.69 8.54
C ASP A 150 1.40 1.31 9.24
N ALA A 151 2.27 1.16 10.23
CA ALA A 151 2.51 -0.13 10.87
C ALA A 151 1.26 -0.72 11.56
N ASP A 152 0.40 0.14 12.09
CA ASP A 152 -0.86 -0.24 12.72
C ASP A 152 -1.85 -0.85 11.71
N MET A 153 -1.96 -0.28 10.52
CA MET A 153 -2.80 -0.81 9.45
C MET A 153 -2.19 -2.05 8.80
N ALA A 154 -0.85 -2.12 8.71
CA ALA A 154 -0.14 -3.29 8.21
C ALA A 154 -0.32 -4.51 9.12
N ALA A 155 -0.61 -4.33 10.41
CA ALA A 155 -0.87 -5.42 11.34
C ALA A 155 -2.03 -6.34 10.90
N PHE A 156 -3.08 -5.78 10.29
CA PHE A 156 -4.19 -6.58 9.73
C PHE A 156 -3.73 -7.44 8.54
N LEU A 157 -2.88 -6.90 7.68
CA LEU A 157 -2.28 -7.67 6.58
C LEU A 157 -1.43 -8.82 7.11
N HIS A 158 -0.56 -8.54 8.08
CA HIS A 158 0.31 -9.56 8.66
C HIS A 158 -0.51 -10.69 9.31
N ALA A 159 -1.56 -10.33 10.05
CA ALA A 159 -2.48 -11.31 10.64
C ALA A 159 -3.14 -12.19 9.57
N LYS A 160 -3.63 -11.59 8.49
CA LYS A 160 -4.25 -12.32 7.37
C LYS A 160 -3.29 -13.29 6.71
N LEU A 161 -2.06 -12.86 6.46
CA LEU A 161 -1.03 -13.69 5.85
C LEU A 161 -0.66 -14.88 6.74
N ARG A 162 -0.46 -14.66 8.05
CA ARG A 162 -0.22 -15.75 9.01
C ARG A 162 -1.38 -16.73 9.07
N GLN A 163 -2.61 -16.24 9.07
CA GLN A 163 -3.82 -17.06 9.02
C GLN A 163 -3.87 -17.95 7.75
N LYS A 164 -3.36 -17.44 6.64
CA LYS A 164 -3.22 -18.19 5.37
C LYS A 164 -1.97 -19.08 5.32
N GLY A 165 -1.22 -19.18 6.41
CA GLY A 165 -0.04 -20.05 6.52
C GLY A 165 1.23 -19.46 5.90
N VAL A 166 1.28 -18.15 5.64
CA VAL A 166 2.50 -17.48 5.19
C VAL A 166 3.39 -17.18 6.39
N ARG A 167 4.66 -17.55 6.32
CA ARG A 167 5.65 -17.23 7.35
C ARG A 167 6.28 -15.87 7.07
N LEU A 168 6.33 -15.00 8.08
CA LEU A 168 6.83 -13.63 7.97
C LEU A 168 8.11 -13.46 8.81
N HIS A 169 9.25 -13.18 8.16
CA HIS A 169 10.50 -12.73 8.77
C HIS A 169 10.63 -11.22 8.53
N LEU A 170 10.04 -10.43 9.43
CA LEU A 170 10.02 -8.97 9.36
C LEU A 170 11.16 -8.36 10.18
N GLY A 171 11.78 -7.30 9.69
CA GLY A 171 12.96 -6.71 10.31
C GLY A 171 14.24 -7.50 10.02
N CYS A 172 14.21 -8.44 9.09
CA CYS A 172 15.30 -9.35 8.77
C CYS A 172 15.95 -8.98 7.42
N THR A 173 17.27 -9.03 7.38
CA THR A 173 18.07 -8.65 6.20
C THR A 173 18.64 -9.90 5.53
N VAL A 174 18.43 -10.02 4.22
CA VAL A 174 19.11 -11.04 3.40
C VAL A 174 20.55 -10.59 3.13
N GLU A 175 21.52 -11.46 3.38
CA GLU A 175 22.96 -11.23 3.16
C GLU A 175 23.52 -11.99 1.96
N GLY A 176 22.77 -12.95 1.41
CA GLY A 176 23.21 -13.71 0.24
C GLY A 176 22.36 -14.94 -0.05
N PHE A 177 22.78 -15.65 -1.05
CA PHE A 177 22.16 -16.90 -1.52
C PHE A 177 23.25 -17.95 -1.78
N ALA A 178 22.95 -19.21 -1.50
CA ALA A 178 23.87 -20.32 -1.76
C ALA A 178 23.08 -21.52 -2.32
N ALA A 179 23.64 -22.17 -3.33
CA ALA A 179 23.09 -23.42 -3.83
C ALA A 179 23.20 -24.51 -2.75
N ASN A 180 22.17 -25.34 -2.62
CA ASN A 180 22.10 -26.47 -1.70
C ASN A 180 21.45 -27.68 -2.40
N GLY A 181 22.20 -28.34 -3.27
CA GLY A 181 21.66 -29.35 -4.17
C GLY A 181 20.57 -28.75 -5.04
N ASP A 182 19.39 -29.38 -5.01
CA ASP A 182 18.18 -28.92 -5.72
C ASP A 182 17.39 -27.82 -4.97
N ARG A 183 18.00 -27.15 -3.99
CA ARG A 183 17.39 -26.10 -3.18
C ARG A 183 18.30 -24.88 -3.09
N VAL A 184 17.78 -23.80 -2.54
CA VAL A 184 18.50 -22.56 -2.29
C VAL A 184 18.50 -22.25 -0.80
N ASN A 185 19.65 -21.93 -0.24
CA ASN A 185 19.78 -21.34 1.08
C ASN A 185 19.75 -19.81 0.95
N VAL A 186 18.81 -19.16 1.62
CA VAL A 186 18.75 -17.71 1.80
C VAL A 186 19.48 -17.39 3.10
N LEU A 187 20.62 -16.72 2.98
CA LEU A 187 21.46 -16.35 4.12
C LEU A 187 20.89 -15.09 4.75
N LEU A 188 20.59 -15.16 6.04
CA LEU A 188 19.99 -14.08 6.80
C LEU A 188 21.00 -13.50 7.79
N LYS A 189 20.90 -12.21 8.05
CA LYS A 189 21.70 -11.56 9.06
C LYS A 189 21.25 -12.00 10.46
N ASP A 190 22.21 -12.49 11.26
CA ASP A 190 22.00 -12.88 12.66
C ASP A 190 20.95 -14.00 12.89
N GLU A 191 20.55 -14.71 11.83
CA GLU A 191 19.60 -15.82 11.89
C GLU A 191 20.09 -17.04 11.09
N ALA A 192 19.51 -18.20 11.36
CA ALA A 192 19.79 -19.42 10.57
C ALA A 192 19.31 -19.25 9.12
N PRO A 193 20.02 -19.82 8.13
CA PRO A 193 19.59 -19.77 6.76
C PRO A 193 18.22 -20.43 6.54
N LEU A 194 17.41 -19.84 5.65
CA LEU A 194 16.17 -20.43 5.17
C LEU A 194 16.46 -21.25 3.92
N THR A 195 16.01 -22.50 3.89
CA THR A 195 16.15 -23.37 2.73
C THR A 195 14.80 -23.52 2.00
N ALA A 196 14.79 -23.24 0.69
CA ALA A 196 13.58 -23.35 -0.14
C ALA A 196 13.90 -23.97 -1.51
N ASP A 197 12.86 -24.46 -2.19
CA ASP A 197 12.97 -25.01 -3.54
C ASP A 197 13.10 -23.92 -4.61
N MET A 198 12.61 -22.72 -4.32
CA MET A 198 12.77 -21.53 -5.17
C MET A 198 12.82 -20.24 -4.34
N VAL A 199 13.42 -19.21 -4.91
CA VAL A 199 13.49 -17.87 -4.31
C VAL A 199 13.06 -16.84 -5.35
N VAL A 200 12.29 -15.83 -4.96
CA VAL A 200 11.95 -14.68 -5.81
C VAL A 200 12.37 -13.39 -5.14
N LEU A 201 13.13 -12.58 -5.86
CA LEU A 201 13.54 -11.23 -5.44
C LEU A 201 12.47 -10.22 -5.82
N ALA A 202 11.77 -9.66 -4.83
CA ALA A 202 10.74 -8.62 -4.98
C ALA A 202 11.08 -7.38 -4.15
N ILE A 203 12.38 -7.01 -4.07
CA ILE A 203 12.92 -5.93 -3.22
C ILE A 203 12.72 -4.52 -3.79
N GLY A 204 11.96 -4.40 -4.88
CA GLY A 204 11.64 -3.15 -5.54
C GLY A 204 12.23 -3.05 -6.94
N VAL A 205 12.09 -1.86 -7.53
CA VAL A 205 12.53 -1.57 -8.88
C VAL A 205 13.45 -0.35 -8.91
N THR A 206 14.33 -0.31 -9.90
CA THR A 206 15.24 0.80 -10.16
C THR A 206 14.93 1.35 -11.55
N PRO A 207 14.79 2.67 -11.74
CA PRO A 207 14.60 3.29 -13.06
C PRO A 207 15.65 2.82 -14.06
N ASP A 208 15.21 2.42 -15.26
CA ASP A 208 16.13 1.99 -16.32
C ASP A 208 16.55 3.18 -17.18
N THR A 209 17.56 3.90 -16.73
CA THR A 209 17.96 5.21 -17.27
C THR A 209 19.37 5.23 -17.87
N GLY A 210 19.92 4.06 -18.17
CA GLY A 210 21.27 3.93 -18.74
C GLY A 210 21.45 4.75 -20.01
N LEU A 211 20.50 4.67 -20.95
CA LEU A 211 20.52 5.45 -22.20
C LEU A 211 20.39 6.96 -21.95
N ALA A 212 19.47 7.37 -21.06
CA ALA A 212 19.28 8.77 -20.71
C ALA A 212 20.57 9.38 -20.10
N LYS A 213 21.23 8.62 -19.21
CA LYS A 213 22.51 9.00 -18.62
C LYS A 213 23.62 9.15 -19.67
N ALA A 214 23.74 8.17 -20.58
CA ALA A 214 24.74 8.19 -21.64
C ALA A 214 24.52 9.35 -22.64
N ALA A 215 23.26 9.73 -22.86
CA ALA A 215 22.85 10.88 -23.67
C ALA A 215 23.02 12.23 -22.96
N GLY A 216 23.49 12.27 -21.71
CA GLY A 216 23.72 13.50 -20.96
C GLY A 216 22.46 14.17 -20.40
N LEU A 217 21.34 13.45 -20.31
CA LEU A 217 20.12 13.98 -19.67
C LEU A 217 20.30 14.13 -18.17
N GLU A 218 19.68 15.16 -17.59
CA GLU A 218 19.69 15.36 -16.14
C GLU A 218 18.92 14.26 -15.40
N LEU A 219 19.53 13.75 -14.34
CA LEU A 219 18.96 12.70 -13.52
C LEU A 219 18.74 13.18 -12.08
N GLY A 220 17.69 12.69 -11.45
CA GLY A 220 17.29 12.98 -10.08
C GLY A 220 17.45 11.82 -9.12
N ILE A 221 16.48 11.69 -8.19
CA ILE A 221 16.49 10.68 -7.14
C ILE A 221 16.59 9.27 -7.71
N LYS A 222 17.48 8.45 -7.13
CA LYS A 222 17.75 7.06 -7.57
C LYS A 222 18.08 6.92 -9.06
N GLY A 223 18.59 7.99 -9.68
CA GLY A 223 18.95 7.99 -11.09
C GLY A 223 17.76 8.08 -12.06
N SER A 224 16.59 8.51 -11.63
CA SER A 224 15.42 8.77 -12.48
C SER A 224 15.64 9.97 -13.41
N ILE A 225 14.97 10.00 -14.55
CA ILE A 225 15.04 11.12 -15.49
C ILE A 225 14.29 12.32 -14.89
N LEU A 226 14.91 13.49 -14.87
CA LEU A 226 14.25 14.74 -14.53
C LEU A 226 13.35 15.18 -15.68
N VAL A 227 12.11 15.51 -15.37
CA VAL A 227 11.14 16.08 -16.29
C VAL A 227 10.42 17.26 -15.63
N ASN A 228 9.97 18.21 -16.46
CA ASN A 228 9.07 19.26 -16.01
C ASN A 228 7.60 18.75 -15.98
N ASP A 229 6.65 19.64 -15.66
CA ASP A 229 5.22 19.30 -15.64
C ASP A 229 4.60 19.02 -17.03
N ARG A 230 5.35 19.31 -18.11
CA ARG A 230 5.01 18.98 -19.50
C ARG A 230 5.60 17.65 -19.97
N MET A 231 6.30 16.92 -19.11
CA MET A 231 7.08 15.69 -19.39
C MET A 231 8.31 15.93 -20.29
N GLU A 232 8.79 17.16 -20.44
CA GLU A 232 10.01 17.51 -21.16
C GLU A 232 11.24 17.25 -20.30
N THR A 233 12.30 16.67 -20.88
CA THR A 233 13.60 16.45 -20.24
C THR A 233 14.48 17.70 -20.32
N SER A 234 15.71 17.59 -19.83
CA SER A 234 16.72 18.66 -19.95
C SER A 234 17.20 18.89 -21.38
N ALA A 235 16.96 17.97 -22.31
CA ALA A 235 17.31 18.12 -23.72
C ALA A 235 16.09 18.52 -24.56
N PRO A 236 16.20 19.46 -25.49
CA PRO A 236 15.11 19.84 -26.39
C PRO A 236 14.57 18.64 -27.16
N ASP A 237 13.25 18.63 -27.38
CA ASP A 237 12.56 17.63 -28.20
C ASP A 237 12.60 16.19 -27.64
N ILE A 238 13.10 16.01 -26.40
CA ILE A 238 13.12 14.73 -25.71
C ILE A 238 12.20 14.80 -24.49
N TYR A 239 11.25 13.88 -24.43
CA TYR A 239 10.27 13.68 -23.36
C TYR A 239 10.58 12.38 -22.63
N ALA A 240 10.16 12.26 -21.36
CA ALA A 240 10.24 10.99 -20.64
C ALA A 240 9.01 10.78 -19.78
N VAL A 241 8.58 9.51 -19.64
CA VAL A 241 7.34 9.13 -18.95
C VAL A 241 7.48 7.78 -18.23
N GLY A 242 6.56 7.50 -17.32
CA GLY A 242 6.42 6.21 -16.65
C GLY A 242 7.37 6.02 -15.47
N ASP A 243 7.73 4.76 -15.19
CA ASP A 243 8.48 4.38 -13.98
C ASP A 243 9.92 4.92 -13.94
N ALA A 244 10.40 5.44 -15.08
CA ALA A 244 11.75 5.99 -15.22
C ALA A 244 11.88 7.45 -14.75
N VAL A 245 10.77 8.17 -14.54
CA VAL A 245 10.79 9.62 -14.30
C VAL A 245 10.57 9.98 -12.83
N GLN A 246 11.20 11.09 -12.43
CA GLN A 246 10.90 11.76 -11.15
C GLN A 246 9.69 12.66 -11.33
N VAL A 247 8.78 12.63 -10.33
CA VAL A 247 7.59 13.48 -10.32
C VAL A 247 7.42 14.14 -8.96
N LYS A 248 6.51 15.12 -8.85
CA LYS A 248 6.11 15.70 -7.57
C LYS A 248 5.03 14.86 -6.91
N HIS A 249 5.19 14.64 -5.62
CA HIS A 249 4.11 14.08 -4.80
C HIS A 249 3.04 15.16 -4.58
N PHE A 250 1.80 14.87 -4.97
CA PHE A 250 0.72 15.86 -5.01
C PHE A 250 0.44 16.53 -3.64
N VAL A 251 0.53 15.75 -2.54
CA VAL A 251 0.21 16.26 -1.20
C VAL A 251 1.36 17.03 -0.58
N THR A 252 2.62 16.56 -0.74
CA THR A 252 3.80 17.14 -0.08
C THR A 252 4.57 18.13 -0.94
N GLY A 253 4.37 18.11 -2.26
CA GLY A 253 5.18 18.86 -3.23
C GLY A 253 6.62 18.37 -3.38
N GLN A 254 7.02 17.34 -2.63
CA GLN A 254 8.38 16.79 -2.68
C GLN A 254 8.58 15.90 -3.91
N ASP A 255 9.84 15.76 -4.32
CA ASP A 255 10.21 14.86 -5.40
C ASP A 255 10.02 13.40 -4.97
N THR A 256 9.46 12.60 -5.88
CA THR A 256 9.15 11.19 -5.61
C THR A 256 9.27 10.32 -6.87
N LEU A 257 9.30 9.01 -6.65
CA LEU A 257 9.16 7.98 -7.67
C LEU A 257 7.92 7.15 -7.37
N LEU A 258 7.02 7.06 -8.31
CA LEU A 258 5.77 6.31 -8.18
C LEU A 258 5.58 5.39 -9.39
N SER A 259 6.04 4.16 -9.26
CA SER A 259 5.94 3.13 -10.31
C SER A 259 4.53 2.53 -10.32
N LEU A 260 3.57 3.30 -10.84
CA LEU A 260 2.15 2.95 -10.93
C LEU A 260 1.63 3.20 -12.35
N ALA A 261 0.78 2.30 -12.83
CA ALA A 261 0.23 2.35 -14.19
C ALA A 261 -0.65 3.58 -14.46
N GLY A 262 -1.45 4.03 -13.49
CA GLY A 262 -2.29 5.22 -13.61
C GLY A 262 -1.49 6.49 -13.91
N PRO A 263 -0.49 6.85 -13.08
CA PRO A 263 0.47 7.92 -13.37
C PRO A 263 1.14 7.79 -14.74
N ALA A 264 1.68 6.62 -15.08
CA ALA A 264 2.37 6.39 -16.34
C ALA A 264 1.50 6.67 -17.57
N ASN A 265 0.22 6.21 -17.54
CA ASN A 265 -0.74 6.46 -18.62
C ASN A 265 -1.07 7.96 -18.78
N LYS A 266 -1.28 8.68 -17.65
CA LYS A 266 -1.52 10.13 -17.69
C LYS A 266 -0.32 10.89 -18.24
N GLN A 267 0.89 10.52 -17.84
CA GLN A 267 2.15 11.12 -18.33
C GLN A 267 2.31 10.89 -19.84
N GLY A 268 2.05 9.67 -20.33
CA GLY A 268 2.11 9.36 -21.76
C GLY A 268 1.16 10.22 -22.58
N ARG A 269 -0.08 10.42 -22.10
CA ARG A 269 -1.04 11.31 -22.74
C ARG A 269 -0.57 12.77 -22.76
N ILE A 270 -0.08 13.28 -21.61
CA ILE A 270 0.42 14.67 -21.49
C ILE A 270 1.59 14.90 -22.43
N ALA A 271 2.55 13.96 -22.51
CA ALA A 271 3.66 14.05 -23.43
C ALA A 271 3.18 14.12 -24.90
N ALA A 272 2.22 13.25 -25.28
CA ALA A 272 1.64 13.24 -26.62
C ALA A 272 0.92 14.56 -26.96
N ASP A 273 0.09 15.07 -26.05
CA ASP A 273 -0.61 16.35 -26.22
C ASP A 273 0.41 17.50 -26.46
N ASN A 274 1.48 17.54 -25.66
CA ASN A 274 2.50 18.59 -25.76
C ASN A 274 3.37 18.46 -27.02
N ILE A 275 3.68 17.24 -27.45
CA ILE A 275 4.36 16.97 -28.72
C ILE A 275 3.56 17.50 -29.91
N CYS A 276 2.22 17.41 -29.82
CA CYS A 276 1.29 17.91 -30.85
C CYS A 276 0.96 19.40 -30.69
N GLY A 277 1.68 20.16 -29.87
CA GLY A 277 1.51 21.61 -29.68
C GLY A 277 0.49 22.02 -28.64
N GLY A 278 0.03 21.09 -27.79
CA GLY A 278 -0.82 21.37 -26.64
C GLY A 278 -0.07 22.00 -25.46
N ASP A 279 -0.81 22.32 -24.39
CA ASP A 279 -0.27 22.82 -23.12
C ASP A 279 -0.85 22.01 -21.94
N SER A 280 -0.69 20.70 -21.99
CA SER A 280 -1.12 19.78 -20.92
C SER A 280 -0.04 19.70 -19.83
N ARG A 281 -0.50 19.67 -18.56
CA ARG A 281 0.40 19.67 -17.40
C ARG A 281 0.10 18.52 -16.45
N TYR A 282 1.15 17.92 -15.93
CA TYR A 282 1.06 16.86 -14.95
C TYR A 282 1.06 17.44 -13.52
N PRO A 283 -0.04 17.30 -12.76
CA PRO A 283 -0.15 17.92 -11.44
C PRO A 283 0.64 17.16 -10.34
N GLY A 284 1.33 16.10 -10.70
CA GLY A 284 1.93 15.16 -9.76
C GLY A 284 1.02 13.97 -9.45
N SER A 285 1.44 13.14 -8.50
CA SER A 285 0.70 11.94 -8.10
C SER A 285 0.60 11.84 -6.58
N GLN A 286 -0.54 11.38 -6.09
CA GLN A 286 -0.78 11.12 -4.66
C GLN A 286 -0.57 9.65 -4.26
N GLY A 287 -0.21 8.77 -5.22
CA GLY A 287 0.13 7.38 -4.93
C GLY A 287 -1.07 6.50 -4.56
N SER A 288 -2.26 6.78 -5.09
CA SER A 288 -3.43 5.93 -4.85
C SER A 288 -3.21 4.52 -5.34
N SER A 289 -3.47 3.54 -4.49
CA SER A 289 -3.26 2.13 -4.78
C SER A 289 -4.29 1.25 -4.08
N VAL A 290 -4.59 0.12 -4.68
CA VAL A 290 -5.42 -0.94 -4.13
C VAL A 290 -4.79 -2.29 -4.45
N ILE A 291 -4.88 -3.23 -3.52
CA ILE A 291 -4.39 -4.59 -3.68
C ILE A 291 -5.39 -5.58 -3.05
N LYS A 292 -5.58 -6.70 -3.71
CA LYS A 292 -6.26 -7.88 -3.15
C LYS A 292 -5.24 -8.78 -2.47
N VAL A 293 -5.57 -9.27 -1.29
CA VAL A 293 -4.76 -10.23 -0.53
C VAL A 293 -5.69 -11.35 -0.05
N PHE A 294 -5.76 -12.43 -0.79
CA PHE A 294 -6.79 -13.48 -0.66
C PHE A 294 -8.20 -12.90 -0.79
N ASP A 295 -8.97 -12.88 0.26
CA ASP A 295 -10.30 -12.28 0.33
C ASP A 295 -10.30 -10.86 0.92
N MET A 296 -9.15 -10.36 1.38
CA MET A 296 -8.98 -9.03 1.94
C MET A 296 -8.59 -8.03 0.85
N THR A 297 -9.10 -6.81 0.94
CA THR A 297 -8.72 -5.67 0.12
C THR A 297 -8.02 -4.62 0.97
N ILE A 298 -6.92 -4.10 0.47
CA ILE A 298 -6.13 -3.04 1.12
C ILE A 298 -5.98 -1.90 0.13
N ALA A 299 -6.24 -0.69 0.56
CA ALA A 299 -6.09 0.49 -0.29
C ALA A 299 -5.48 1.67 0.46
N THR A 300 -4.72 2.49 -0.26
CA THR A 300 -4.09 3.70 0.27
C THR A 300 -4.17 4.85 -0.73
N THR A 301 -4.19 6.07 -0.21
CA THR A 301 -4.07 7.30 -1.03
C THR A 301 -3.42 8.41 -0.23
N GLY A 302 -2.72 9.31 -0.91
CA GLY A 302 -2.00 10.41 -0.27
C GLY A 302 -0.79 9.94 0.53
N VAL A 303 -0.58 10.51 1.72
CA VAL A 303 0.56 10.18 2.58
C VAL A 303 0.13 9.42 3.82
N ASN A 304 1.00 8.55 4.32
CA ASN A 304 0.90 7.97 5.65
C ASN A 304 1.56 8.89 6.70
N GLU A 305 1.41 8.59 7.99
CA GLU A 305 1.98 9.40 9.07
C GLU A 305 3.49 9.56 8.94
N LYS A 306 4.20 8.49 8.60
CA LYS A 306 5.65 8.51 8.42
C LYS A 306 6.07 9.49 7.33
N THR A 307 5.41 9.46 6.19
CA THR A 307 5.71 10.35 5.06
C THR A 307 5.33 11.80 5.37
N ALA A 308 4.18 12.03 6.03
CA ALA A 308 3.79 13.37 6.49
C ALA A 308 4.85 13.96 7.44
N LYS A 309 5.28 13.17 8.43
CA LYS A 309 6.32 13.57 9.38
C LYS A 309 7.67 13.84 8.71
N GLN A 310 8.07 13.02 7.74
CA GLN A 310 9.30 13.24 6.96
C GLN A 310 9.23 14.52 6.10
N ALA A 311 8.03 14.89 5.66
CA ALA A 311 7.77 16.14 4.94
C ALA A 311 7.65 17.36 5.86
N GLY A 312 7.79 17.20 7.18
CA GLY A 312 7.66 18.28 8.16
C GLY A 312 6.21 18.73 8.41
N ILE A 313 5.22 17.89 8.07
CA ILE A 313 3.79 18.19 8.26
C ILE A 313 3.35 17.63 9.62
N ASP A 314 2.87 18.50 10.51
CA ASP A 314 2.26 18.09 11.78
C ASP A 314 0.85 17.56 11.50
N CYS A 315 0.67 16.25 11.65
CA CYS A 315 -0.57 15.58 11.32
C CYS A 315 -1.23 14.92 12.55
N ASP A 316 -2.52 14.74 12.44
CA ASP A 316 -3.34 13.91 13.32
C ASP A 316 -4.11 12.87 12.49
N LYS A 317 -4.81 11.98 13.18
CA LYS A 317 -5.47 10.83 12.55
C LYS A 317 -6.76 10.47 13.27
N VAL A 318 -7.64 9.78 12.57
CA VAL A 318 -8.77 9.06 13.15
C VAL A 318 -8.84 7.66 12.60
N TYR A 319 -9.34 6.74 13.44
CA TYR A 319 -9.65 5.37 13.01
C TYR A 319 -11.11 5.07 13.26
N LEU A 320 -11.72 4.38 12.32
CA LEU A 320 -13.07 3.87 12.45
C LEU A 320 -13.18 2.48 11.81
N SER A 321 -14.07 1.66 12.36
CA SER A 321 -14.29 0.31 11.85
C SER A 321 -15.79 0.10 11.54
N PRO A 322 -16.33 0.76 10.50
CA PRO A 322 -17.72 0.59 10.08
C PRO A 322 -17.92 -0.70 9.29
N MET A 323 -19.21 -1.04 9.10
CA MET A 323 -19.62 -2.06 8.12
C MET A 323 -19.50 -1.52 6.70
N SER A 324 -19.29 -2.41 5.73
CA SER A 324 -19.25 -2.09 4.30
C SER A 324 -20.58 -1.53 3.79
N HIS A 325 -21.68 -2.00 4.38
CA HIS A 325 -23.05 -1.57 4.09
C HIS A 325 -23.96 -1.69 5.34
N ALA A 326 -25.25 -1.42 5.19
CA ALA A 326 -26.23 -1.46 6.27
C ALA A 326 -26.28 -2.83 6.97
N GLY A 327 -26.12 -2.85 8.30
CA GLY A 327 -25.99 -4.10 9.08
C GLY A 327 -27.22 -5.00 9.06
N TYR A 328 -28.40 -4.48 8.68
CA TYR A 328 -29.61 -5.29 8.52
C TYR A 328 -29.70 -5.98 7.15
N TYR A 329 -28.84 -5.61 6.19
CA TYR A 329 -28.72 -6.29 4.91
C TYR A 329 -27.63 -7.38 5.02
N PRO A 330 -27.92 -8.62 4.54
CA PRO A 330 -26.99 -9.74 4.70
C PRO A 330 -25.65 -9.52 4.00
N GLY A 331 -24.59 -10.05 4.55
CA GLY A 331 -23.26 -10.09 3.94
C GLY A 331 -22.34 -8.92 4.29
N GLY A 332 -22.80 -7.98 5.14
CA GLY A 332 -21.95 -6.85 5.56
C GLY A 332 -20.64 -7.29 6.20
N LYS A 333 -19.54 -6.69 5.78
CA LYS A 333 -18.20 -6.94 6.31
C LYS A 333 -17.64 -5.69 6.95
N VAL A 334 -16.88 -5.86 8.03
CA VAL A 334 -16.20 -4.74 8.67
C VAL A 334 -15.01 -4.29 7.80
N MET A 335 -14.79 -2.98 7.72
CA MET A 335 -13.54 -2.39 7.24
C MET A 335 -12.93 -1.53 8.34
N THR A 336 -11.61 -1.40 8.36
CA THR A 336 -10.92 -0.43 9.19
C THR A 336 -10.36 0.67 8.29
N LEU A 337 -10.76 1.90 8.58
CA LEU A 337 -10.39 3.11 7.86
C LEU A 337 -9.54 4.00 8.77
N LYS A 338 -8.41 4.44 8.27
CA LYS A 338 -7.55 5.47 8.87
C LYS A 338 -7.55 6.69 7.96
N VAL A 339 -7.82 7.87 8.51
CA VAL A 339 -7.71 9.16 7.80
C VAL A 339 -6.67 10.00 8.49
N VAL A 340 -5.72 10.52 7.71
CA VAL A 340 -4.62 11.39 8.15
C VAL A 340 -4.89 12.80 7.65
N PHE A 341 -4.80 13.79 8.55
CA PHE A 341 -5.03 15.20 8.24
C PHE A 341 -4.04 16.10 8.99
N GLU A 342 -3.81 17.30 8.47
CA GLU A 342 -2.91 18.28 9.06
C GLU A 342 -3.58 18.96 10.27
N LYS A 343 -2.86 19.04 11.38
CA LYS A 343 -3.35 19.73 12.57
C LYS A 343 -3.56 21.21 12.29
N GLY A 344 -4.62 21.76 12.86
CA GLY A 344 -4.96 23.18 12.76
C GLY A 344 -5.67 23.57 11.46
N THR A 345 -5.19 23.12 10.30
CA THR A 345 -5.81 23.40 9.00
C THR A 345 -6.88 22.38 8.60
N TYR A 346 -6.81 21.18 9.15
CA TYR A 346 -7.63 20.02 8.77
C TYR A 346 -7.51 19.64 7.28
N ARG A 347 -6.45 20.05 6.60
CA ARG A 347 -6.17 19.62 5.23
C ARG A 347 -6.07 18.09 5.17
N LEU A 348 -6.82 17.47 4.28
CA LEU A 348 -6.79 16.02 4.10
C LEU A 348 -5.45 15.63 3.45
N LEU A 349 -4.70 14.76 4.10
CA LEU A 349 -3.36 14.36 3.69
C LEU A 349 -3.31 12.96 3.09
N GLY A 350 -4.07 12.03 3.66
CA GLY A 350 -4.05 10.66 3.20
C GLY A 350 -5.07 9.78 3.90
N ALA A 351 -5.23 8.57 3.37
CA ALA A 351 -6.08 7.56 3.96
C ALA A 351 -5.59 6.15 3.65
N GLN A 352 -5.94 5.21 4.53
CA GLN A 352 -5.65 3.79 4.41
C GLN A 352 -6.90 3.02 4.81
N ILE A 353 -7.26 1.99 4.05
CA ILE A 353 -8.42 1.16 4.33
C ILE A 353 -8.03 -0.31 4.18
N VAL A 354 -8.43 -1.11 5.16
CA VAL A 354 -8.32 -2.57 5.13
C VAL A 354 -9.70 -3.15 5.36
N GLY A 355 -10.13 -4.08 4.51
CA GLY A 355 -11.46 -4.68 4.60
C GLY A 355 -11.69 -5.74 3.55
N TYR A 356 -12.94 -6.11 3.33
CA TYR A 356 -13.32 -7.15 2.38
C TYR A 356 -14.17 -6.61 1.23
N GLU A 357 -15.05 -5.67 1.50
CA GLU A 357 -15.97 -5.09 0.53
C GLU A 357 -16.03 -3.58 0.63
N GLY A 358 -16.16 -2.89 -0.50
CA GLY A 358 -16.34 -1.46 -0.60
C GLY A 358 -15.15 -0.61 -0.14
N VAL A 359 -13.97 -1.22 -0.03
CA VAL A 359 -12.70 -0.55 0.27
C VAL A 359 -12.28 0.34 -0.90
N ASP A 360 -12.32 -0.21 -2.10
CA ASP A 360 -12.01 0.45 -3.37
C ASP A 360 -12.90 1.69 -3.60
N LYS A 361 -14.20 1.58 -3.37
CA LYS A 361 -15.14 2.71 -3.45
C LYS A 361 -14.71 3.87 -2.53
N ARG A 362 -14.39 3.58 -1.27
CA ARG A 362 -14.10 4.63 -0.26
C ARG A 362 -12.75 5.26 -0.46
N ILE A 363 -11.74 4.48 -0.86
CA ILE A 363 -10.43 5.06 -1.13
C ILE A 363 -10.47 6.01 -2.32
N ASP A 364 -11.28 5.74 -3.35
CA ASP A 364 -11.43 6.61 -4.51
C ASP A 364 -12.17 7.92 -4.17
N VAL A 365 -13.17 7.86 -3.27
CA VAL A 365 -13.80 9.08 -2.73
C VAL A 365 -12.77 9.93 -1.97
N LEU A 366 -11.96 9.33 -1.11
CA LEU A 366 -10.91 10.03 -0.37
C LEU A 366 -9.80 10.56 -1.28
N ALA A 367 -9.41 9.79 -2.29
CA ALA A 367 -8.45 10.23 -3.31
C ALA A 367 -8.98 11.45 -4.08
N THR A 368 -10.26 11.44 -4.44
CA THR A 368 -10.93 12.57 -5.10
C THR A 368 -10.99 13.79 -4.18
N ALA A 369 -11.32 13.59 -2.90
CA ALA A 369 -11.36 14.67 -1.91
C ALA A 369 -9.98 15.32 -1.73
N ILE A 370 -8.89 14.53 -1.64
CA ILE A 370 -7.51 15.04 -1.60
C ILE A 370 -7.21 15.85 -2.87
N HIS A 371 -7.52 15.31 -4.03
CA HIS A 371 -7.26 15.97 -5.32
C HIS A 371 -8.04 17.28 -5.47
N ALA A 372 -9.27 17.32 -4.98
CA ALA A 372 -10.10 18.52 -4.99
C ALA A 372 -9.72 19.54 -3.90
N GLY A 373 -8.75 19.22 -3.04
CA GLY A 373 -8.30 20.11 -1.96
C GLY A 373 -9.30 20.26 -0.81
N LEU A 374 -10.20 19.28 -0.61
CA LEU A 374 -11.14 19.32 0.50
C LEU A 374 -10.41 19.20 1.85
N SER A 375 -10.94 19.88 2.86
CA SER A 375 -10.55 19.62 4.24
C SER A 375 -11.20 18.32 4.74
N ALA A 376 -10.57 17.68 5.72
CA ALA A 376 -11.12 16.49 6.35
C ALA A 376 -12.48 16.74 7.03
N LEU A 377 -12.76 17.99 7.43
CA LEU A 377 -14.07 18.40 7.96
C LEU A 377 -15.18 18.34 6.91
N GLN A 378 -14.86 18.62 5.64
CA GLN A 378 -15.84 18.60 4.55
C GLN A 378 -16.26 17.19 4.11
N LEU A 379 -15.54 16.16 4.56
CA LEU A 379 -15.93 14.76 4.27
C LEU A 379 -17.34 14.43 4.77
N LYS A 380 -17.80 15.09 5.85
CA LYS A 380 -19.14 14.92 6.42
C LYS A 380 -20.26 15.41 5.49
N ASP A 381 -19.95 16.37 4.61
CA ASP A 381 -20.92 17.07 3.77
C ASP A 381 -21.06 16.41 2.39
N LEU A 382 -20.25 15.40 2.08
CA LEU A 382 -20.31 14.69 0.81
C LEU A 382 -21.64 13.92 0.68
N ASP A 383 -22.39 14.22 -0.39
CA ASP A 383 -23.62 13.52 -0.72
C ASP A 383 -23.30 12.23 -1.49
N LEU A 384 -23.11 11.13 -0.74
CA LEU A 384 -22.69 9.85 -1.28
C LEU A 384 -23.89 8.92 -1.49
N ALA A 385 -23.89 8.20 -2.62
CA ALA A 385 -24.96 7.29 -2.98
C ALA A 385 -25.15 6.17 -1.93
N TYR A 386 -26.41 6.00 -1.51
CA TYR A 386 -26.81 5.01 -0.53
C TYR A 386 -27.95 4.12 -1.05
N ALA A 387 -27.77 2.83 -0.84
CA ALA A 387 -28.82 1.83 -0.71
C ALA A 387 -28.29 0.69 0.15
N PRO A 388 -29.15 -0.08 0.86
CA PRO A 388 -28.70 -1.09 1.84
C PRO A 388 -27.62 -2.06 1.38
N PRO A 389 -27.60 -2.54 0.12
CA PRO A 389 -26.54 -3.46 -0.35
C PRO A 389 -25.18 -2.80 -0.57
N TYR A 390 -25.09 -1.46 -0.66
CA TYR A 390 -23.89 -0.75 -1.11
C TYR A 390 -23.22 0.12 -0.05
N SER A 391 -24.00 0.59 0.94
CA SER A 391 -23.49 1.48 1.98
C SER A 391 -24.42 1.52 3.20
N SER A 392 -24.08 2.33 4.17
CA SER A 392 -24.95 2.84 5.22
C SER A 392 -25.38 4.26 4.89
N ALA A 393 -26.48 4.74 5.45
CA ALA A 393 -26.94 6.13 5.29
C ALA A 393 -25.87 7.14 5.77
N LYS A 394 -25.03 6.75 6.73
CA LYS A 394 -23.78 7.42 7.09
C LYS A 394 -22.65 6.63 6.46
N ASP A 395 -22.20 7.00 5.27
CA ASP A 395 -21.07 6.32 4.64
C ASP A 395 -19.80 6.41 5.54
N PRO A 396 -18.94 5.40 5.54
CA PRO A 396 -17.64 5.45 6.25
C PRO A 396 -16.84 6.74 6.06
N VAL A 397 -16.87 7.33 4.86
CA VAL A 397 -16.20 8.61 4.58
C VAL A 397 -16.86 9.76 5.34
N ASN A 398 -18.21 9.84 5.34
CA ASN A 398 -18.93 10.84 6.14
C ASN A 398 -18.67 10.66 7.64
N MET A 399 -18.63 9.42 8.12
CA MET A 399 -18.33 9.11 9.53
C MET A 399 -16.94 9.62 9.94
N ALA A 400 -15.93 9.51 9.07
CA ALA A 400 -14.61 10.08 9.33
C ALA A 400 -14.69 11.60 9.50
N GLY A 401 -15.44 12.29 8.63
CA GLY A 401 -15.69 13.74 8.73
C GLY A 401 -16.37 14.13 10.04
N PHE A 402 -17.41 13.38 10.48
CA PHE A 402 -18.06 13.62 11.77
C PHE A 402 -17.12 13.43 12.97
N MET A 403 -16.25 12.40 12.94
CA MET A 403 -15.27 12.17 13.99
C MET A 403 -14.28 13.33 14.08
N ILE A 404 -13.74 13.79 12.95
CA ILE A 404 -12.77 14.87 12.89
C ILE A 404 -13.43 16.20 13.34
N GLU A 405 -14.69 16.44 12.98
CA GLU A 405 -15.44 17.59 13.49
C GLU A 405 -15.62 17.55 15.01
N ASN A 406 -15.97 16.40 15.59
CA ASN A 406 -16.07 16.23 17.03
C ASN A 406 -14.74 16.52 17.76
N LEU A 407 -13.61 16.12 17.18
CA LEU A 407 -12.28 16.46 17.69
C LEU A 407 -11.99 17.96 17.58
N SER A 408 -12.32 18.58 16.44
CA SER A 408 -12.10 20.02 16.20
C SER A 408 -12.87 20.91 17.20
N HIS A 409 -14.07 20.48 17.59
CA HIS A 409 -14.91 21.12 18.59
C HIS A 409 -14.58 20.70 20.03
N ARG A 410 -13.55 19.87 20.25
CA ARG A 410 -13.18 19.33 21.57
C ARG A 410 -14.33 18.60 22.28
N LEU A 411 -15.23 18.00 21.51
CA LEU A 411 -16.33 17.22 22.05
C LEU A 411 -15.88 15.84 22.55
N VAL A 412 -14.74 15.38 22.11
CA VAL A 412 -14.04 14.17 22.55
C VAL A 412 -12.53 14.40 22.40
N GLU A 413 -11.76 13.83 23.30
CA GLU A 413 -10.31 13.69 23.16
C GLU A 413 -10.00 12.22 22.86
N GLN A 414 -8.89 11.95 22.20
CA GLN A 414 -8.51 10.59 21.79
C GLN A 414 -7.10 10.23 22.26
N PHE A 415 -6.87 8.95 22.40
CA PHE A 415 -5.56 8.34 22.53
C PHE A 415 -5.48 7.14 21.56
N PHE A 416 -4.30 6.58 21.37
CA PHE A 416 -4.03 5.63 20.31
C PHE A 416 -3.49 4.30 20.84
N PRO A 417 -3.47 3.22 20.04
CA PRO A 417 -2.93 1.92 20.45
C PRO A 417 -1.52 1.97 21.02
N GLU A 418 -0.67 2.85 20.50
CA GLU A 418 0.70 3.04 20.96
C GLU A 418 0.80 3.65 22.36
N ASP A 419 -0.24 4.32 22.85
CA ASP A 419 -0.29 4.95 24.16
C ASP A 419 -0.73 3.99 25.26
N VAL A 420 -1.48 2.93 24.92
CA VAL A 420 -2.18 2.06 25.89
C VAL A 420 -1.21 1.45 26.90
N ASP A 421 -0.06 0.93 26.42
CA ASP A 421 0.91 0.24 27.29
C ASP A 421 1.64 1.21 28.23
N ALA A 422 1.69 2.49 27.88
CA ALA A 422 2.32 3.55 28.67
C ALA A 422 1.38 4.20 29.72
N LEU A 423 0.08 3.89 29.69
CA LEU A 423 -0.87 4.43 30.66
C LEU A 423 -0.52 3.96 32.08
N PRO A 424 -0.64 4.85 33.10
CA PRO A 424 -0.40 4.48 34.49
C PRO A 424 -1.32 3.35 34.98
N ARG A 425 -0.77 2.41 35.79
CA ARG A 425 -1.52 1.33 36.48
C ARG A 425 -1.52 1.51 37.99
N ASP A 426 -1.07 2.68 38.47
CA ASP A 426 -0.93 3.01 39.89
C ASP A 426 -2.22 3.60 40.51
N GLY A 427 -3.30 3.66 39.72
CA GLY A 427 -4.59 4.24 40.15
C GLY A 427 -4.67 5.77 40.00
N SER A 428 -3.66 6.43 39.39
CA SER A 428 -3.72 7.87 39.08
C SER A 428 -4.69 8.19 37.93
N VAL A 429 -5.04 7.21 37.12
CA VAL A 429 -6.04 7.27 36.05
C VAL A 429 -7.08 6.16 36.22
N THR A 430 -8.23 6.29 35.56
CA THR A 430 -9.23 5.24 35.44
C THR A 430 -9.15 4.63 34.05
N LEU A 431 -8.97 3.31 33.97
CA LEU A 431 -8.93 2.54 32.74
C LEU A 431 -10.24 1.77 32.59
N LEU A 432 -11.07 2.15 31.61
CA LEU A 432 -12.45 1.69 31.50
C LEU A 432 -12.72 0.96 30.19
N ASP A 433 -13.10 -0.30 30.26
CA ASP A 433 -13.56 -1.08 29.10
C ASP A 433 -15.10 -1.13 29.10
N VAL A 434 -15.71 -0.50 28.09
CA VAL A 434 -17.17 -0.38 28.00
C VAL A 434 -17.80 -1.39 27.04
N ARG A 435 -17.10 -2.48 26.74
CA ARG A 435 -17.62 -3.62 25.99
C ARG A 435 -18.54 -4.46 26.87
N THR A 436 -19.23 -5.43 26.26
CA THR A 436 -20.00 -6.43 27.01
C THR A 436 -19.07 -7.28 27.87
N PRO A 437 -19.60 -7.90 28.97
CA PRO A 437 -18.80 -8.80 29.79
C PRO A 437 -18.20 -9.99 29.02
N GLY A 438 -18.92 -10.51 28.02
CA GLY A 438 -18.40 -11.56 27.14
C GLY A 438 -17.20 -11.12 26.30
N GLU A 439 -17.31 -9.97 25.62
CA GLU A 439 -16.19 -9.41 24.85
C GLU A 439 -14.96 -9.12 25.74
N TYR A 440 -15.18 -8.69 26.96
CA TYR A 440 -14.10 -8.44 27.93
C TYR A 440 -13.44 -9.74 28.39
N ALA A 441 -14.23 -10.79 28.64
CA ALA A 441 -13.73 -12.11 29.06
C ALA A 441 -12.92 -12.79 27.95
N ASP A 442 -13.29 -12.59 26.67
CA ASP A 442 -12.56 -13.14 25.51
C ASP A 442 -11.15 -12.52 25.34
N GLY A 443 -10.91 -11.36 25.97
CA GLY A 443 -9.61 -10.67 25.97
C GLY A 443 -9.79 -9.18 26.24
N HIS A 444 -8.88 -8.57 27.00
CA HIS A 444 -8.92 -7.16 27.36
C HIS A 444 -7.53 -6.58 27.57
N ALA A 445 -7.41 -5.25 27.55
CA ALA A 445 -6.16 -4.57 27.86
C ALA A 445 -5.89 -4.62 29.37
N GLU A 446 -4.64 -4.85 29.74
CA GLU A 446 -4.23 -4.97 31.14
C GLU A 446 -4.59 -3.71 31.94
N GLY A 447 -5.19 -3.92 33.11
CA GLY A 447 -5.58 -2.86 34.04
C GLY A 447 -6.91 -2.18 33.72
N PHE A 448 -7.55 -2.48 32.58
CA PHE A 448 -8.87 -1.95 32.27
C PHE A 448 -9.97 -2.73 33.03
N VAL A 449 -10.93 -1.99 33.59
CA VAL A 449 -12.09 -2.56 34.33
C VAL A 449 -13.31 -2.49 33.45
N ASN A 450 -14.10 -3.58 33.44
CA ASN A 450 -15.30 -3.66 32.61
C ASN A 450 -16.50 -2.94 33.26
N LEU A 451 -17.06 -1.98 32.55
CA LEU A 451 -18.33 -1.34 32.85
C LEU A 451 -19.04 -1.05 31.53
N PRO A 452 -19.98 -1.90 31.10
CA PRO A 452 -20.64 -1.77 29.81
C PRO A 452 -21.28 -0.39 29.60
N VAL A 453 -21.20 0.13 28.37
CA VAL A 453 -21.73 1.47 28.05
C VAL A 453 -23.23 1.59 28.34
N ASP A 454 -23.98 0.50 28.17
CA ASP A 454 -25.42 0.46 28.41
C ASP A 454 -25.79 0.61 29.89
N ASP A 455 -24.90 0.15 30.77
CA ASP A 455 -25.06 0.26 32.23
C ASP A 455 -24.45 1.54 32.80
N LEU A 456 -23.63 2.26 32.02
CA LEU A 456 -22.77 3.34 32.51
C LEU A 456 -23.56 4.46 33.20
N ARG A 457 -24.74 4.85 32.69
CA ARG A 457 -25.54 5.94 33.27
C ARG A 457 -26.05 5.62 34.66
N GLU A 458 -26.43 4.36 34.90
CA GLU A 458 -26.95 3.91 36.21
C GLU A 458 -25.82 3.65 37.20
N ARG A 459 -24.67 3.24 36.70
CA ARG A 459 -23.48 2.91 37.48
C ARG A 459 -22.40 3.96 37.50
N LEU A 460 -22.72 5.22 37.11
CA LEU A 460 -21.76 6.32 36.98
C LEU A 460 -20.98 6.59 38.27
N ARG A 461 -21.60 6.38 39.45
CA ARG A 461 -20.97 6.49 40.76
C ARG A 461 -19.78 5.55 40.99
N GLU A 462 -19.65 4.50 40.19
CA GLU A 462 -18.53 3.55 40.26
C GLU A 462 -17.28 4.10 39.58
N VAL A 463 -17.42 5.13 38.74
CA VAL A 463 -16.28 5.79 38.07
C VAL A 463 -15.68 6.83 39.01
N PRO A 464 -14.39 6.68 39.41
CA PRO A 464 -13.74 7.61 40.33
C PRO A 464 -13.66 9.02 39.76
N VAL A 465 -14.15 10.02 40.51
CA VAL A 465 -14.06 11.45 40.16
C VAL A 465 -12.64 11.98 40.35
N GLY A 466 -12.31 13.08 39.66
CA GLY A 466 -11.04 13.79 39.81
C GLY A 466 -9.82 13.13 39.16
N LYS A 467 -10.03 12.07 38.41
CA LYS A 467 -8.98 11.37 37.65
C LYS A 467 -9.31 11.36 36.15
N PRO A 468 -8.30 11.40 35.26
CA PRO A 468 -8.53 11.14 33.84
C PRO A 468 -9.07 9.74 33.60
N VAL A 469 -10.03 9.62 32.68
CA VAL A 469 -10.66 8.33 32.31
C VAL A 469 -10.29 7.97 30.89
N TYR A 470 -9.61 6.85 30.70
CA TYR A 470 -9.26 6.30 29.38
C TYR A 470 -10.25 5.18 29.06
N VAL A 471 -10.97 5.32 27.96
CA VAL A 471 -12.11 4.46 27.63
C VAL A 471 -11.84 3.68 26.36
N ILE A 472 -12.03 2.37 26.43
CA ILE A 472 -11.90 1.45 25.31
C ILE A 472 -13.23 0.74 25.02
N CYS A 473 -13.49 0.49 23.74
CA CYS A 473 -14.51 -0.47 23.30
C CYS A 473 -14.01 -1.26 22.08
N GLN A 474 -14.86 -2.03 21.41
CA GLN A 474 -14.43 -2.88 20.28
C GLN A 474 -13.89 -2.10 19.09
N SER A 475 -14.49 -0.96 18.73
CA SER A 475 -14.20 -0.23 17.48
C SER A 475 -14.03 1.30 17.62
N GLY A 476 -14.12 1.83 18.87
CA GLY A 476 -14.06 3.26 19.15
C GLY A 476 -15.42 3.96 19.26
N LEU A 477 -16.54 3.36 18.81
CA LEU A 477 -17.86 4.01 18.82
C LEU A 477 -18.53 4.01 20.21
N ARG A 478 -18.62 2.86 20.87
CA ARG A 478 -19.21 2.76 22.23
C ARG A 478 -18.41 3.56 23.25
N SER A 479 -17.07 3.55 23.14
CA SER A 479 -16.18 4.36 23.99
C SER A 479 -16.33 5.85 23.71
N TYR A 480 -16.57 6.28 22.46
CA TYR A 480 -16.97 7.64 22.15
C TYR A 480 -18.27 8.02 22.87
N ILE A 481 -19.31 7.19 22.80
CA ILE A 481 -20.58 7.41 23.52
C ILE A 481 -20.34 7.52 25.03
N ALA A 482 -19.54 6.61 25.60
CA ALA A 482 -19.17 6.65 27.02
C ALA A 482 -18.43 7.94 27.38
N CYS A 483 -17.47 8.39 26.57
CA CYS A 483 -16.80 9.68 26.77
C CYS A 483 -17.77 10.85 26.74
N ARG A 484 -18.78 10.82 25.84
CA ARG A 484 -19.81 11.89 25.81
C ARG A 484 -20.67 11.91 27.08
N ILE A 485 -21.03 10.73 27.62
CA ILE A 485 -21.75 10.60 28.88
C ILE A 485 -20.90 11.16 30.03
N LEU A 486 -19.64 10.71 30.13
CA LEU A 486 -18.70 11.10 31.17
C LEU A 486 -18.38 12.61 31.14
N ALA A 487 -18.12 13.16 29.95
CA ALA A 487 -17.80 14.57 29.78
C ALA A 487 -18.94 15.50 30.25
N GLN A 488 -20.21 15.12 29.99
CA GLN A 488 -21.39 15.85 30.48
C GLN A 488 -21.51 15.83 32.01
N GLN A 489 -20.85 14.90 32.67
CA GLN A 489 -20.78 14.79 34.14
C GLN A 489 -19.48 15.37 34.72
N GLY A 490 -18.70 16.10 33.88
CA GLY A 490 -17.49 16.79 34.31
C GLY A 490 -16.22 15.95 34.36
N PHE A 491 -16.25 14.70 33.83
CA PHE A 491 -15.05 13.88 33.75
C PHE A 491 -14.16 14.32 32.60
N LYS A 492 -12.85 14.31 32.82
CA LYS A 492 -11.86 14.40 31.76
C LYS A 492 -11.65 13.00 31.19
N CYS A 493 -12.03 12.77 29.94
CA CYS A 493 -12.02 11.43 29.36
C CYS A 493 -11.45 11.39 27.95
N TYR A 494 -10.88 10.24 27.59
CA TYR A 494 -10.19 9.98 26.33
C TYR A 494 -10.73 8.71 25.70
N ASN A 495 -11.01 8.76 24.40
CA ASN A 495 -11.48 7.64 23.60
C ASN A 495 -10.31 6.93 22.90
N LEU A 496 -10.17 5.61 23.04
CA LEU A 496 -9.23 4.84 22.22
C LEU A 496 -9.68 4.84 20.77
N SER A 497 -8.99 5.57 19.92
CA SER A 497 -9.24 5.62 18.48
C SER A 497 -8.93 4.26 17.85
N GLY A 498 -9.89 3.69 17.10
CA GLY A 498 -9.79 2.33 16.56
C GLY A 498 -10.19 1.20 17.53
N GLY A 499 -10.25 1.48 18.85
CA GLY A 499 -10.70 0.54 19.87
C GLY A 499 -9.83 -0.70 20.04
N TRP A 500 -10.39 -1.72 20.72
CA TRP A 500 -9.73 -3.00 20.99
C TRP A 500 -9.24 -3.70 19.72
N ARG A 501 -10.06 -3.70 18.66
CA ARG A 501 -9.72 -4.35 17.39
C ARG A 501 -8.36 -3.91 16.84
N LEU A 502 -8.12 -2.60 16.80
CA LEU A 502 -6.85 -2.07 16.30
C LEU A 502 -5.72 -2.32 17.32
N TYR A 503 -5.98 -2.09 18.61
CA TYR A 503 -4.99 -2.33 19.66
C TYR A 503 -4.55 -3.80 19.69
N GLU A 504 -5.50 -4.74 19.70
CA GLU A 504 -5.19 -6.17 19.67
C GLU A 504 -4.38 -6.56 18.43
N ALA A 505 -4.74 -6.05 17.25
CA ALA A 505 -4.00 -6.29 16.01
C ALA A 505 -2.55 -5.84 16.14
N VAL A 506 -2.33 -4.62 16.63
CA VAL A 506 -0.98 -4.03 16.80
C VAL A 506 -0.17 -4.79 17.85
N VAL A 507 -0.75 -5.13 19.01
CA VAL A 507 -0.06 -5.86 20.07
C VAL A 507 0.32 -7.26 19.61
N ARG A 508 -0.62 -7.99 19.01
CA ARG A 508 -0.34 -9.33 18.49
C ARG A 508 0.69 -9.34 17.38
N ASP A 509 0.70 -8.35 16.50
CA ASP A 509 1.72 -8.24 15.46
C ASP A 509 3.12 -7.97 16.04
N ARG A 510 3.20 -7.20 17.13
CA ARG A 510 4.47 -6.94 17.84
C ARG A 510 4.99 -8.17 18.60
N THR A 511 4.11 -8.96 19.18
CA THR A 511 4.44 -10.08 20.09
C THR A 511 4.40 -11.44 19.42
N ALA A 512 3.57 -11.61 18.39
CA ALA A 512 3.43 -12.88 17.68
C ALA A 512 4.69 -13.16 16.85
N ALA A 513 5.42 -14.18 17.22
CA ALA A 513 6.51 -14.65 16.40
C ALA A 513 5.97 -15.13 15.03
N GLN A 514 5.25 -16.25 14.99
CA GLN A 514 4.77 -16.87 13.75
C GLN A 514 3.37 -17.49 13.88
N GLU A 515 2.66 -17.22 14.97
CA GLU A 515 1.36 -17.83 15.23
C GLU A 515 0.24 -17.15 14.43
N ALA A 516 -0.62 -17.96 13.83
CA ALA A 516 -1.84 -17.50 13.21
C ALA A 516 -2.87 -17.10 14.27
N TRP A 517 -3.54 -15.97 14.10
CA TRP A 517 -4.61 -15.52 14.98
C TRP A 517 -5.72 -14.82 14.17
N PRO A 518 -6.98 -14.88 14.62
CA PRO A 518 -8.05 -14.17 13.93
C PRO A 518 -7.81 -12.66 13.99
N CYS A 519 -7.83 -12.00 12.84
CA CYS A 519 -7.58 -10.55 12.79
C CYS A 519 -8.76 -9.70 13.32
N GLY A 520 -9.81 -10.31 13.81
CA GLY A 520 -10.99 -9.64 14.35
C GLY A 520 -11.87 -8.92 13.31
N MET A 521 -11.51 -9.00 12.04
CA MET A 521 -12.27 -8.40 10.93
C MET A 521 -13.30 -9.36 10.31
N GLU A 522 -13.28 -10.63 10.71
CA GLU A 522 -14.17 -11.68 10.20
C GLU A 522 -15.45 -11.86 11.03
N LYS A 523 -15.56 -11.15 12.16
CA LYS A 523 -16.73 -11.22 13.06
C LYS A 523 -17.67 -10.06 12.84
#